data_597c8992f6202e96d94a42c936af3fef
#
_entry.id   597c8992f6202e96d94a42c936af3fef
#
_cell.length_a   1.000
_cell.length_b   1.000
_cell.length_c   1.000
_cell.angle_alpha   90.00
_cell.angle_beta   90.00
_cell.angle_gamma   90.00
#
_symmetry.space_group_name_H-M   'P 1'
#
loop_
_entity.id
_entity.type
_entity.pdbx_description
1 polymer ?
#
loop_
_entity_poly.entity_id
_entity_poly.type
_entity_poly.pdbx_seq_one_letter_code
_entity_poly.pdbx_strand_id
1 'polypeptide(L)'
;MKLQTESIIGRLREIGAKKVMIQVPDGLKPGVFDLFNALSSEFRIIISSDPFFGACDVGDSALYNDVDCILQLGHSEIPNVKYPKPVVFIEYKEEKIPEIREQIFHDMKDRGIRNIGLLFSIQYVDAASAVQSKLESMGFHVIAGKNDGRLKYPGQVLGCNYSTGHTIEKDVDCFLLVSTGIFHGLGAQLALRKDVYLLDLNDLTLRNLAPETDRVIRKR
;
A
#
# COMPACT_ATOMS: atom_id res chain seq x y z
N MET A 1 -13.37 -4.97 -9.29
CA MET A 1 -12.10 -5.63 -8.90
C MET A 1 -11.92 -6.84 -9.79
N LYS A 2 -11.10 -6.77 -10.83
CA LYS A 2 -10.73 -7.95 -11.63
C LYS A 2 -9.64 -8.70 -10.89
N LEU A 3 -10.02 -9.56 -9.96
CA LEU A 3 -9.07 -10.51 -9.40
C LEU A 3 -8.75 -11.54 -10.46
N GLN A 4 -7.48 -11.90 -10.58
CA GLN A 4 -7.04 -13.01 -11.43
C GLN A 4 -7.46 -14.32 -10.76
N THR A 5 -8.74 -14.62 -10.75
CA THR A 5 -9.36 -15.73 -10.01
C THR A 5 -8.72 -17.07 -10.37
N GLU A 6 -8.41 -17.29 -11.65
CA GLU A 6 -7.75 -18.52 -12.10
C GLU A 6 -6.35 -18.71 -11.49
N SER A 7 -5.58 -17.62 -11.38
CA SER A 7 -4.27 -17.65 -10.73
C SER A 7 -4.39 -17.95 -9.23
N ILE A 8 -5.42 -17.43 -8.57
CA ILE A 8 -5.69 -17.71 -7.15
C ILE A 8 -6.03 -19.19 -6.98
N ILE A 9 -6.94 -19.71 -7.79
CA ILE A 9 -7.33 -21.13 -7.77
C ILE A 9 -6.10 -22.02 -7.99
N GLY A 10 -5.26 -21.71 -8.98
CA GLY A 10 -4.03 -22.45 -9.23
C GLY A 10 -3.12 -22.53 -8.00
N ARG A 11 -2.87 -21.41 -7.35
CA ARG A 11 -2.04 -21.34 -6.13
C ARG A 11 -2.66 -22.13 -4.95
N LEU A 12 -3.98 -22.06 -4.79
CA LEU A 12 -4.66 -22.83 -3.74
C LEU A 12 -4.61 -24.33 -3.98
N ARG A 13 -4.69 -24.77 -5.26
CA ARG A 13 -4.52 -26.18 -5.66
C ARG A 13 -3.10 -26.67 -5.40
N GLU A 14 -2.08 -25.87 -5.72
CA GLU A 14 -0.67 -26.18 -5.45
C GLU A 14 -0.39 -26.42 -3.96
N ILE A 15 -1.04 -25.65 -3.09
CA ILE A 15 -0.97 -25.81 -1.64
C ILE A 15 -1.75 -27.05 -1.17
N GLY A 16 -2.67 -27.59 -1.98
CA GLY A 16 -3.58 -28.66 -1.58
C GLY A 16 -4.69 -28.21 -0.62
N ALA A 17 -5.02 -26.92 -0.64
CA ALA A 17 -6.02 -26.34 0.25
C ALA A 17 -7.41 -26.89 -0.08
N LYS A 18 -8.21 -27.17 0.95
CA LYS A 18 -9.64 -27.52 0.87
C LYS A 18 -10.51 -26.49 1.59
N LYS A 19 -10.00 -25.96 2.69
CA LYS A 19 -10.66 -24.94 3.50
C LYS A 19 -9.78 -23.68 3.50
N VAL A 20 -10.31 -22.58 3.03
CA VAL A 20 -9.58 -21.31 2.86
C VAL A 20 -10.26 -20.21 3.65
N MET A 21 -9.50 -19.48 4.45
CA MET A 21 -9.97 -18.27 5.12
C MET A 21 -9.57 -17.05 4.29
N ILE A 22 -10.55 -16.21 3.96
CA ILE A 22 -10.30 -14.91 3.32
C ILE A 22 -10.18 -13.83 4.40
N GLN A 23 -9.05 -13.15 4.40
CA GLN A 23 -8.83 -11.92 5.18
C GLN A 23 -8.78 -10.73 4.22
N VAL A 24 -9.56 -9.71 4.53
CA VAL A 24 -9.74 -8.56 3.64
C VAL A 24 -9.85 -7.26 4.44
N PRO A 25 -9.13 -6.19 4.06
CA PRO A 25 -9.28 -4.87 4.67
C PRO A 25 -10.72 -4.36 4.54
N ASP A 26 -11.17 -3.59 5.52
CA ASP A 26 -12.56 -3.10 5.56
C ASP A 26 -13.01 -2.39 4.28
N GLY A 27 -12.12 -1.60 3.67
CA GLY A 27 -12.40 -0.91 2.41
C GLY A 27 -12.65 -1.82 1.21
N LEU A 28 -12.21 -3.08 1.26
CA LEU A 28 -12.38 -4.07 0.19
C LEU A 28 -13.51 -5.08 0.49
N LYS A 29 -14.06 -5.09 1.70
CA LYS A 29 -15.13 -6.03 2.10
C LYS A 29 -16.35 -6.05 1.15
N PRO A 30 -16.85 -4.92 0.61
CA PRO A 30 -17.97 -4.95 -0.31
C PRO A 30 -17.74 -5.79 -1.58
N GLY A 31 -16.47 -5.87 -2.05
CA GLY A 31 -16.11 -6.64 -3.24
C GLY A 31 -15.71 -8.10 -2.99
N VAL A 32 -15.70 -8.55 -1.72
CA VAL A 32 -15.23 -9.91 -1.39
C VAL A 32 -16.18 -11.01 -1.86
N PHE A 33 -17.47 -10.70 -2.02
CA PHE A 33 -18.47 -11.67 -2.42
C PHE A 33 -18.26 -12.23 -3.83
N ASP A 34 -17.73 -11.44 -4.76
CA ASP A 34 -17.40 -11.92 -6.09
C ASP A 34 -16.30 -13.00 -6.02
N LEU A 35 -15.29 -12.77 -5.19
CA LEU A 35 -14.23 -13.73 -4.95
C LEU A 35 -14.76 -14.97 -4.21
N PHE A 36 -15.58 -14.79 -3.18
CA PHE A 36 -16.24 -15.87 -2.47
C PHE A 36 -17.00 -16.79 -3.44
N ASN A 37 -17.85 -16.21 -4.28
CA ASN A 37 -18.65 -16.98 -5.25
C ASN A 37 -17.76 -17.75 -6.23
N ALA A 38 -16.69 -17.14 -6.71
CA ALA A 38 -15.78 -17.75 -7.65
C ALA A 38 -15.01 -18.94 -7.03
N LEU A 39 -14.66 -18.87 -5.75
CA LEU A 39 -13.88 -19.89 -5.07
C LEU A 39 -14.74 -20.99 -4.44
N SER A 40 -16.01 -20.70 -4.09
CA SER A 40 -16.90 -21.61 -3.36
C SER A 40 -17.31 -22.86 -4.16
N SER A 41 -17.12 -22.85 -5.48
CA SER A 41 -17.35 -24.03 -6.32
C SER A 41 -16.33 -25.15 -6.08
N GLU A 42 -15.15 -24.82 -5.53
CA GLU A 42 -14.04 -25.77 -5.39
C GLU A 42 -13.53 -25.87 -3.95
N PHE A 43 -13.60 -24.76 -3.18
CA PHE A 43 -13.06 -24.66 -1.83
C PHE A 43 -14.16 -24.36 -0.81
N ARG A 44 -13.99 -24.85 0.41
CA ARG A 44 -14.79 -24.37 1.54
C ARG A 44 -14.23 -23.04 2.02
N ILE A 45 -14.98 -21.97 1.84
CA ILE A 45 -14.54 -20.60 2.13
C ILE A 45 -15.10 -20.13 3.46
N ILE A 46 -14.24 -19.50 4.27
CA ILE A 46 -14.60 -18.74 5.47
C ILE A 46 -14.13 -17.31 5.23
N ILE A 47 -14.99 -16.32 5.43
CA ILE A 47 -14.61 -14.89 5.37
C ILE A 47 -14.42 -14.42 6.81
N SER A 48 -13.22 -13.94 7.16
CA SER A 48 -12.98 -13.32 8.47
C SER A 48 -13.72 -12.00 8.56
N SER A 49 -14.49 -11.81 9.63
CA SER A 49 -15.16 -10.55 9.96
C SER A 49 -14.23 -9.59 10.70
N ASP A 50 -13.12 -10.08 11.23
CA ASP A 50 -12.20 -9.29 12.03
C ASP A 50 -11.61 -8.12 11.23
N PRO A 51 -11.31 -6.98 11.87
CA PRO A 51 -10.55 -5.92 11.23
C PRO A 51 -9.19 -6.44 10.82
N PHE A 52 -8.74 -6.08 9.62
CA PHE A 52 -7.48 -6.53 9.06
C PHE A 52 -6.68 -5.34 8.54
N PHE A 53 -5.47 -5.12 9.09
CA PHE A 53 -4.72 -3.88 8.92
C PHE A 53 -3.42 -4.02 8.12
N GLY A 54 -2.91 -5.23 7.91
CA GLY A 54 -1.65 -5.39 7.18
C GLY A 54 -1.22 -6.84 6.99
N ALA A 55 -0.21 -7.05 6.15
CA ALA A 55 0.33 -8.38 5.88
C ALA A 55 0.93 -9.07 7.13
N CYS A 56 1.33 -8.31 8.14
CA CYS A 56 1.80 -8.84 9.42
C CYS A 56 0.66 -9.13 10.41
N ASP A 57 -0.56 -8.74 10.06
CA ASP A 57 -1.74 -9.00 10.87
C ASP A 57 -2.30 -10.38 10.50
N VAL A 58 -2.09 -11.34 11.36
CA VAL A 58 -2.53 -12.72 11.12
C VAL A 58 -3.91 -13.03 11.72
N GLY A 59 -4.54 -12.04 12.41
CA GLY A 59 -5.88 -12.17 12.96
C GLY A 59 -6.00 -13.19 14.10
N ASP A 60 -7.22 -13.59 14.45
CA ASP A 60 -7.49 -14.52 15.53
C ASP A 60 -6.98 -15.92 15.21
N SER A 61 -6.08 -16.42 16.05
CA SER A 61 -5.50 -17.74 15.95
C SER A 61 -6.52 -18.89 16.11
N ALA A 62 -7.68 -18.64 16.70
CA ALA A 62 -8.69 -19.68 16.91
C ALA A 62 -9.22 -20.25 15.60
N LEU A 63 -9.38 -19.42 14.55
CA LEU A 63 -9.86 -19.85 13.25
C LEU A 63 -8.81 -20.59 12.42
N TYR A 64 -7.51 -20.45 12.74
CA TYR A 64 -6.45 -21.09 11.96
C TYR A 64 -6.47 -22.61 12.03
N ASN A 65 -6.97 -23.19 13.12
CA ASN A 65 -7.06 -24.62 13.24
C ASN A 65 -8.09 -25.23 12.29
N ASP A 66 -9.05 -24.44 11.85
CA ASP A 66 -10.16 -24.88 11.00
C ASP A 66 -9.90 -24.71 9.48
N VAL A 67 -8.77 -24.12 9.08
CA VAL A 67 -8.43 -23.85 7.70
C VAL A 67 -7.07 -24.42 7.30
N ASP A 68 -6.91 -24.68 6.01
CA ASP A 68 -5.66 -25.17 5.44
C ASP A 68 -4.76 -24.03 4.95
N CYS A 69 -5.38 -22.93 4.52
CA CYS A 69 -4.71 -21.80 3.92
C CYS A 69 -5.44 -20.46 4.23
N ILE A 70 -4.68 -19.40 4.26
CA ILE A 70 -5.19 -18.04 4.40
C ILE A 70 -5.00 -17.32 3.06
N LEU A 71 -6.05 -16.66 2.56
CA LEU A 71 -6.01 -15.79 1.39
C LEU A 71 -6.10 -14.35 1.86
N GLN A 72 -5.00 -13.62 1.81
CA GLN A 72 -4.96 -12.21 2.21
C GLN A 72 -5.08 -11.29 0.99
N LEU A 73 -6.09 -10.41 1.00
CA LEU A 73 -6.28 -9.40 -0.03
C LEU A 73 -5.65 -8.07 0.38
N GLY A 74 -5.20 -7.33 -0.62
CA GLY A 74 -4.79 -5.93 -0.47
C GLY A 74 -3.34 -5.72 -0.07
N HIS A 75 -2.61 -6.79 0.24
CA HIS A 75 -1.24 -6.68 0.75
C HIS A 75 -0.27 -7.56 -0.05
N SER A 76 1.02 -7.17 -0.01
CA SER A 76 2.12 -8.00 -0.48
C SER A 76 2.67 -8.84 0.67
N GLU A 77 3.23 -9.99 0.34
CA GLU A 77 4.00 -10.79 1.27
C GLU A 77 5.15 -9.96 1.89
N ILE A 78 5.32 -10.08 3.20
CA ILE A 78 6.48 -9.54 3.90
C ILE A 78 7.46 -10.69 4.08
N PRO A 79 8.63 -10.67 3.42
CA PRO A 79 9.66 -11.70 3.60
C PRO A 79 10.07 -11.83 5.06
N ASN A 80 10.40 -13.06 5.48
CA ASN A 80 10.83 -13.39 6.84
C ASN A 80 9.77 -13.28 7.95
N VAL A 81 8.51 -13.04 7.62
CA VAL A 81 7.40 -13.24 8.56
C VAL A 81 6.98 -14.71 8.53
N LYS A 82 6.89 -15.33 9.70
CA LYS A 82 6.39 -16.71 9.83
C LYS A 82 4.88 -16.66 10.08
N TYR A 83 4.14 -17.25 9.16
CA TYR A 83 2.70 -17.41 9.29
C TYR A 83 2.36 -18.80 9.83
N PRO A 84 1.30 -18.93 10.67
CA PRO A 84 0.90 -20.22 11.25
C PRO A 84 0.37 -21.22 10.23
N LYS A 85 -0.09 -20.73 9.07
CA LYS A 85 -0.58 -21.50 7.92
C LYS A 85 0.01 -20.93 6.63
N PRO A 86 0.00 -21.66 5.51
CA PRO A 86 0.28 -21.09 4.21
C PRO A 86 -0.60 -19.86 3.93
N VAL A 87 -0.01 -18.79 3.42
CA VAL A 87 -0.73 -17.56 3.06
C VAL A 87 -0.55 -17.28 1.57
N VAL A 88 -1.66 -17.07 0.89
CA VAL A 88 -1.69 -16.59 -0.49
C VAL A 88 -1.99 -15.08 -0.45
N PHE A 89 -1.01 -14.27 -0.80
CA PHE A 89 -1.17 -12.81 -0.87
C PHE A 89 -1.69 -12.42 -2.25
N ILE A 90 -2.73 -11.60 -2.26
CA ILE A 90 -3.31 -11.01 -3.47
C ILE A 90 -3.20 -9.49 -3.32
N GLU A 91 -2.28 -8.91 -4.06
CA GLU A 91 -2.12 -7.46 -4.11
C GLU A 91 -3.37 -6.83 -4.73
N TYR A 92 -3.88 -5.81 -4.09
CA TYR A 92 -4.88 -4.94 -4.68
C TYR A 92 -4.20 -3.70 -5.23
N LYS A 93 -4.39 -3.46 -6.52
CA LYS A 93 -3.95 -2.25 -7.18
C LYS A 93 -5.17 -1.48 -7.65
N GLU A 94 -5.19 -0.18 -7.39
CA GLU A 94 -6.23 0.70 -7.89
C GLU A 94 -6.06 0.90 -9.39
N GLU A 95 -7.04 0.42 -10.17
CA GLU A 95 -7.00 0.50 -11.64
C GLU A 95 -7.35 1.90 -12.15
N LYS A 96 -8.11 2.67 -11.37
CA LYS A 96 -8.53 4.00 -11.77
C LYS A 96 -7.51 5.03 -11.30
N ILE A 97 -6.66 5.47 -12.21
CA ILE A 97 -5.76 6.57 -11.95
C ILE A 97 -6.50 7.86 -12.31
N PRO A 98 -6.78 8.76 -11.35
CA PRO A 98 -7.43 10.02 -11.65
C PRO A 98 -6.52 10.92 -12.49
N GLU A 99 -7.08 11.83 -13.26
CA GLU A 99 -6.32 12.83 -13.99
C GLU A 99 -5.64 13.80 -13.03
N ILE A 100 -4.32 13.74 -12.95
CA ILE A 100 -3.52 14.58 -12.06
C ILE A 100 -3.09 15.83 -12.84
N ARG A 101 -3.64 16.98 -12.44
CA ARG A 101 -3.36 18.27 -13.07
C ARG A 101 -2.05 18.87 -12.56
N GLU A 102 -1.30 19.54 -13.44
CA GLU A 102 -0.03 20.18 -13.13
C GLU A 102 -0.13 21.22 -12.04
N GLN A 103 -1.25 21.93 -11.98
CA GLN A 103 -1.50 22.98 -11.00
C GLN A 103 -1.31 22.53 -9.55
N ILE A 104 -1.55 21.23 -9.28
CA ILE A 104 -1.39 20.65 -7.95
C ILE A 104 0.07 20.79 -7.46
N PHE A 105 1.05 20.79 -8.36
CA PHE A 105 2.48 20.80 -8.04
C PHE A 105 3.13 22.19 -8.19
N HIS A 106 2.39 23.23 -8.58
CA HIS A 106 2.96 24.57 -8.78
C HIS A 106 3.61 25.11 -7.50
N ASP A 107 2.95 24.97 -6.34
CA ASP A 107 3.50 25.40 -5.04
C ASP A 107 4.87 24.77 -4.73
N MET A 108 5.08 23.51 -5.12
CA MET A 108 6.38 22.86 -4.93
C MET A 108 7.46 23.53 -5.79
N LYS A 109 7.11 23.87 -7.03
CA LYS A 109 8.01 24.55 -7.97
C LYS A 109 8.35 25.95 -7.48
N ASP A 110 7.36 26.72 -7.00
CA ASP A 110 7.51 28.07 -6.48
C ASP A 110 8.37 28.10 -5.21
N ARG A 111 8.37 27.03 -4.43
CA ARG A 111 9.26 26.83 -3.26
C ARG A 111 10.68 26.41 -3.64
N GLY A 112 11.00 26.28 -4.94
CA GLY A 112 12.33 25.89 -5.42
C GLY A 112 12.65 24.41 -5.26
N ILE A 113 11.67 23.56 -4.99
CA ILE A 113 11.84 22.09 -4.94
C ILE A 113 12.21 21.62 -6.33
N ARG A 114 13.23 20.76 -6.43
CA ARG A 114 13.72 20.18 -7.68
C ARG A 114 13.82 18.66 -7.62
N ASN A 115 14.27 18.13 -6.48
CA ASN A 115 14.50 16.70 -6.28
C ASN A 115 13.42 16.14 -5.35
N ILE A 116 12.62 15.21 -5.84
CA ILE A 116 11.48 14.65 -5.13
C ILE A 116 11.72 13.17 -4.88
N GLY A 117 11.67 12.74 -3.62
CA GLY A 117 11.61 11.34 -3.23
C GLY A 117 10.19 10.80 -3.38
N LEU A 118 9.96 9.87 -4.31
CA LEU A 118 8.64 9.30 -4.53
C LEU A 118 8.39 8.14 -3.58
N LEU A 119 7.26 8.22 -2.86
CA LEU A 119 6.76 7.19 -1.97
C LEU A 119 5.33 6.82 -2.34
N PHE A 120 4.92 5.56 -2.10
CA PHE A 120 3.54 5.12 -2.32
C PHE A 120 3.19 3.90 -1.49
N SER A 121 1.90 3.74 -1.17
CA SER A 121 1.36 2.48 -0.69
C SER A 121 1.08 1.54 -1.87
N ILE A 122 1.13 0.22 -1.64
CA ILE A 122 1.08 -0.80 -2.70
C ILE A 122 -0.12 -0.65 -3.65
N GLN A 123 -1.27 -0.18 -3.13
CA GLN A 123 -2.46 0.00 -3.94
C GLN A 123 -2.27 1.03 -5.06
N TYR A 124 -1.34 1.96 -4.91
CA TYR A 124 -1.15 3.11 -5.79
C TYR A 124 0.16 3.08 -6.58
N VAL A 125 0.76 1.90 -6.74
CA VAL A 125 2.02 1.75 -7.50
C VAL A 125 1.90 2.25 -8.95
N ASP A 126 0.77 1.96 -9.61
CA ASP A 126 0.54 2.39 -11.00
C ASP A 126 0.26 3.90 -11.08
N ALA A 127 -0.49 4.44 -10.10
CA ALA A 127 -0.70 5.88 -9.97
C ALA A 127 0.61 6.63 -9.66
N ALA A 128 1.47 6.06 -8.82
CA ALA A 128 2.78 6.64 -8.52
C ALA A 128 3.67 6.74 -9.78
N SER A 129 3.63 5.73 -10.64
CA SER A 129 4.35 5.76 -11.93
C SER A 129 3.82 6.86 -12.86
N ALA A 130 2.50 7.07 -12.92
CA ALA A 130 1.90 8.16 -13.68
C ALA A 130 2.26 9.54 -13.10
N VAL A 131 2.26 9.68 -11.76
CA VAL A 131 2.71 10.89 -11.06
C VAL A 131 4.17 11.18 -11.36
N GLN A 132 5.03 10.17 -11.29
CA GLN A 132 6.46 10.32 -11.63
C GLN A 132 6.65 10.89 -13.02
N SER A 133 6.04 10.27 -14.05
CA SER A 133 6.13 10.73 -15.42
C SER A 133 5.65 12.17 -15.59
N LYS A 134 4.58 12.54 -14.85
CA LYS A 134 4.05 13.89 -14.85
C LYS A 134 5.01 14.90 -14.24
N LEU A 135 5.58 14.61 -13.08
CA LEU A 135 6.56 15.46 -12.42
C LEU A 135 7.82 15.66 -13.25
N GLU A 136 8.33 14.58 -13.87
CA GLU A 136 9.48 14.62 -14.75
C GLU A 136 9.22 15.50 -15.98
N SER A 137 8.01 15.45 -16.56
CA SER A 137 7.62 16.33 -17.67
C SER A 137 7.56 17.81 -17.26
N MET A 138 7.34 18.11 -15.98
CA MET A 138 7.35 19.44 -15.39
C MET A 138 8.77 19.93 -15.02
N GLY A 139 9.79 19.09 -15.19
CA GLY A 139 11.19 19.40 -14.90
C GLY A 139 11.66 19.08 -13.48
N PHE A 140 10.90 18.32 -12.70
CA PHE A 140 11.37 17.77 -11.45
C PHE A 140 12.25 16.54 -11.69
N HIS A 141 13.22 16.32 -10.82
CA HIS A 141 13.97 15.07 -10.72
C HIS A 141 13.34 14.17 -9.67
N VAL A 142 12.83 13.01 -10.08
CA VAL A 142 12.08 12.10 -9.20
C VAL A 142 12.89 10.85 -8.94
N ILE A 143 13.05 10.50 -7.66
CA ILE A 143 13.85 9.38 -7.22
C ILE A 143 12.98 8.46 -6.35
N ALA A 144 12.95 7.18 -6.69
CA ALA A 144 12.38 6.13 -5.84
C ALA A 144 13.52 5.40 -5.12
N GLY A 145 13.48 5.38 -3.79
CA GLY A 145 14.53 4.74 -2.99
C GLY A 145 14.49 3.21 -3.10
N LYS A 146 15.64 2.59 -2.83
CA LYS A 146 15.74 1.13 -2.84
C LYS A 146 14.92 0.53 -1.69
N ASN A 147 14.26 -0.57 -1.98
CA ASN A 147 13.54 -1.35 -0.97
C ASN A 147 14.52 -2.15 -0.10
N ASP A 148 14.17 -2.32 1.17
CA ASP A 148 14.75 -3.39 1.99
C ASP A 148 14.06 -4.73 1.66
N GLY A 149 14.55 -5.85 2.19
CA GLY A 149 14.01 -7.17 1.89
C GLY A 149 12.53 -7.39 2.32
N ARG A 150 11.84 -6.38 2.88
CA ARG A 150 10.44 -6.43 3.30
C ARG A 150 9.50 -5.66 2.39
N LEU A 151 10.03 -4.92 1.43
CA LEU A 151 9.29 -4.13 0.45
C LEU A 151 9.50 -4.74 -0.93
N LYS A 152 8.47 -4.78 -1.74
CA LYS A 152 8.52 -5.39 -3.06
C LYS A 152 8.99 -4.40 -4.15
N TYR A 153 8.57 -3.15 -4.03
CA TYR A 153 8.81 -2.13 -5.05
C TYR A 153 9.69 -0.99 -4.51
N PRO A 154 10.63 -0.44 -5.32
CA PRO A 154 11.32 0.81 -4.99
C PRO A 154 10.31 1.94 -4.74
N GLY A 155 10.47 2.70 -3.67
CA GLY A 155 9.53 3.75 -3.28
C GLY A 155 8.29 3.29 -2.50
N GLN A 156 8.04 1.97 -2.42
CA GLN A 156 6.93 1.44 -1.62
C GLN A 156 7.15 1.73 -0.14
N VAL A 157 6.06 2.04 0.58
CA VAL A 157 6.04 2.14 2.04
C VAL A 157 4.97 1.24 2.64
N LEU A 158 5.18 0.86 3.89
CA LEU A 158 4.19 0.24 4.77
C LEU A 158 3.93 1.18 5.95
N GLY A 159 2.83 1.01 6.66
CA GLY A 159 2.53 1.79 7.86
C GLY A 159 3.61 1.71 8.96
N CYS A 160 4.50 0.72 8.88
CA CYS A 160 5.60 0.47 9.82
C CYS A 160 6.99 0.43 9.16
N ASN A 161 7.12 0.71 7.87
CA ASN A 161 8.39 0.65 7.14
C ASN A 161 8.52 1.74 6.09
N TYR A 162 9.48 2.65 6.31
CA TYR A 162 9.82 3.78 5.45
C TYR A 162 11.30 3.72 5.00
N SER A 163 11.91 2.53 5.04
CA SER A 163 13.33 2.33 4.72
C SER A 163 13.70 2.84 3.32
N THR A 164 12.81 2.70 2.36
CA THR A 164 12.97 3.23 1.00
C THR A 164 13.27 4.73 1.00
N GLY A 165 12.58 5.53 1.84
CA GLY A 165 12.83 6.97 1.98
C GLY A 165 14.21 7.26 2.56
N HIS A 166 14.62 6.52 3.60
CA HIS A 166 15.93 6.73 4.22
C HIS A 166 17.10 6.53 3.26
N THR A 167 16.96 5.67 2.24
CA THR A 167 18.05 5.41 1.28
C THR A 167 18.37 6.60 0.38
N ILE A 168 17.44 7.55 0.22
CA ILE A 168 17.55 8.69 -0.70
C ILE A 168 17.39 10.06 0.00
N GLU A 169 17.27 10.08 1.33
CA GLU A 169 16.93 11.30 2.09
C GLU A 169 17.91 12.46 1.89
N LYS A 170 19.16 12.15 1.55
CA LYS A 170 20.21 13.15 1.29
C LYS A 170 20.14 13.73 -0.13
N ASP A 171 19.49 13.02 -1.04
CA ASP A 171 19.49 13.31 -2.47
C ASP A 171 18.20 14.06 -2.90
N VAL A 172 17.26 14.27 -1.97
CA VAL A 172 15.97 14.88 -2.24
C VAL A 172 15.73 16.14 -1.41
N ASP A 173 14.91 17.05 -1.94
CA ASP A 173 14.50 18.25 -1.24
C ASP A 173 13.30 17.96 -0.31
N CYS A 174 12.39 17.09 -0.77
CA CYS A 174 11.22 16.62 -0.04
C CYS A 174 10.80 15.25 -0.51
N PHE A 175 9.81 14.66 0.17
CA PHE A 175 9.13 13.45 -0.27
C PHE A 175 7.73 13.76 -0.78
N LEU A 176 7.30 13.04 -1.80
CA LEU A 176 5.91 12.99 -2.25
C LEU A 176 5.37 11.58 -2.03
N LEU A 177 4.37 11.47 -1.18
CA LEU A 177 3.64 10.22 -0.97
C LEU A 177 2.36 10.20 -1.78
N VAL A 178 2.21 9.21 -2.65
CA VAL A 178 0.98 8.93 -3.40
C VAL A 178 0.16 7.88 -2.64
N SER A 179 -0.98 8.28 -2.09
CA SER A 179 -1.81 7.41 -1.27
C SER A 179 -3.22 8.01 -1.13
N THR A 180 -4.06 7.37 -0.31
CA THR A 180 -5.30 7.94 0.18
C THR A 180 -5.26 8.01 1.70
N GLY A 181 -5.85 9.06 2.25
CA GLY A 181 -5.87 9.29 3.68
C GLY A 181 -4.47 9.59 4.27
N ILE A 182 -4.47 10.03 5.50
CA ILE A 182 -3.31 10.65 6.15
C ILE A 182 -2.35 9.64 6.82
N PHE A 183 -2.78 8.38 7.02
CA PHE A 183 -2.08 7.42 7.87
C PHE A 183 -0.62 7.17 7.46
N HIS A 184 -0.40 6.76 6.21
CA HIS A 184 0.96 6.50 5.71
C HIS A 184 1.80 7.78 5.65
N GLY A 185 1.15 8.92 5.38
CA GLY A 185 1.81 10.21 5.32
C GLY A 185 2.34 10.69 6.66
N LEU A 186 1.53 10.58 7.72
CA LEU A 186 1.98 10.92 9.08
C LEU A 186 3.13 10.00 9.52
N GLY A 187 3.02 8.70 9.24
CA GLY A 187 4.09 7.76 9.53
C GLY A 187 5.39 8.11 8.78
N ALA A 188 5.30 8.46 7.49
CA ALA A 188 6.44 8.90 6.70
C ALA A 188 7.06 10.17 7.26
N GLN A 189 6.24 11.18 7.61
CA GLN A 189 6.74 12.44 8.19
C GLN A 189 7.41 12.25 9.56
N LEU A 190 6.93 11.29 10.36
CA LEU A 190 7.56 10.93 11.64
C LEU A 190 8.90 10.19 11.46
N ALA A 191 9.01 9.39 10.41
CA ALA A 191 10.19 8.56 10.15
C ALA A 191 11.29 9.32 9.40
N LEU A 192 10.92 10.25 8.51
CA LEU A 192 11.83 10.94 7.62
C LEU A 192 12.11 12.38 8.11
N ARG A 193 13.31 12.90 7.81
CA ARG A 193 13.74 14.23 8.25
C ARG A 193 13.33 15.36 7.32
N LYS A 194 12.93 15.02 6.09
CA LYS A 194 12.48 15.98 5.09
C LYS A 194 10.97 16.08 5.12
N ASP A 195 10.45 17.19 4.65
CA ASP A 195 9.01 17.40 4.51
C ASP A 195 8.39 16.33 3.62
N VAL A 196 7.26 15.78 4.05
CA VAL A 196 6.45 14.84 3.28
C VAL A 196 5.19 15.55 2.78
N TYR A 197 5.03 15.57 1.48
CA TYR A 197 3.82 16.01 0.81
C TYR A 197 2.95 14.80 0.50
N LEU A 198 1.71 14.81 0.92
CA LEU A 198 0.71 13.79 0.57
C LEU A 198 -0.07 14.27 -0.66
N LEU A 199 0.02 13.53 -1.75
CA LEU A 199 -0.96 13.59 -2.84
C LEU A 199 -2.08 12.59 -2.50
N ASP A 200 -3.19 13.12 -2.00
CA ASP A 200 -4.36 12.31 -1.68
C ASP A 200 -5.19 12.08 -2.96
N LEU A 201 -5.27 10.82 -3.40
CA LEU A 201 -5.95 10.47 -4.64
C LEU A 201 -7.49 10.47 -4.53
N ASN A 202 -8.07 10.63 -3.33
CA ASN A 202 -9.52 10.75 -3.16
C ASN A 202 -10.05 12.11 -3.61
N ASP A 203 -9.34 13.18 -3.22
CA ASP A 203 -9.76 14.55 -3.46
C ASP A 203 -8.78 15.35 -4.34
N LEU A 204 -7.68 14.71 -4.78
CA LEU A 204 -6.63 15.29 -5.60
C LEU A 204 -5.99 16.52 -4.95
N THR A 205 -5.85 16.52 -3.65
CA THR A 205 -5.17 17.58 -2.90
C THR A 205 -3.72 17.21 -2.61
N LEU A 206 -2.86 18.22 -2.62
CA LEU A 206 -1.47 18.13 -2.18
C LEU A 206 -1.32 18.83 -0.84
N ARG A 207 -0.89 18.10 0.18
CA ARG A 207 -0.77 18.64 1.55
C ARG A 207 0.63 18.40 2.10
N ASN A 208 1.27 19.44 2.63
CA ASN A 208 2.48 19.29 3.44
C ASN A 208 2.09 18.78 4.83
N LEU A 209 2.65 17.67 5.26
CA LEU A 209 2.26 16.99 6.51
C LEU A 209 3.08 17.43 7.73
N ALA A 210 4.13 18.20 7.58
CA ALA A 210 4.94 18.67 8.70
C ALA A 210 4.10 19.44 9.77
N PRO A 211 3.22 20.39 9.39
CA PRO A 211 2.38 21.07 10.38
C PRO A 211 1.35 20.17 11.07
N GLU A 212 0.83 19.16 10.36
CA GLU A 212 -0.15 18.22 10.91
C GLU A 212 0.51 17.27 11.92
N THR A 213 1.72 16.81 11.59
CA THR A 213 2.51 15.95 12.47
C THR A 213 2.87 16.64 13.77
N ASP A 214 3.28 17.91 13.71
CA ASP A 214 3.55 18.74 14.89
C ASP A 214 2.33 18.84 15.82
N ARG A 215 1.14 18.98 15.25
CA ARG A 215 -0.12 19.02 16.04
C ARG A 215 -0.39 17.68 16.74
N VAL A 216 -0.13 16.56 16.07
CA VAL A 216 -0.32 15.21 16.65
C VAL A 216 0.65 15.00 17.81
N ILE A 217 1.92 15.37 17.64
CA ILE A 217 2.94 15.22 18.69
C ILE A 217 2.61 16.10 19.91
N ARG A 218 2.18 17.35 19.71
CA ARG A 218 1.87 18.27 20.80
C ARG A 218 0.60 17.93 21.62
N LYS A 219 -0.26 17.05 21.08
CA LYS A 219 -1.48 16.59 21.76
C LYS A 219 -1.28 15.37 22.65
N ARG A 220 -0.07 14.81 22.67
CA ARG A 220 0.34 13.71 23.54
C ARG A 220 1.14 14.24 24.72
#